data_646662ac50113afe68c666e8c9196665
#
_entry.id   646662ac50113afe68c666e8c9196665
#
_cell.length_a   1.000
_cell.length_b   1.000
_cell.length_c   1.000
_cell.angle_alpha   90.00
_cell.angle_beta   90.00
_cell.angle_gamma   90.00
#
_symmetry.space_group_name_H-M   'P 1'
#
loop_
_entity.id
_entity.type
_entity.pdbx_description
1 polymer ?
#
loop_
_entity_poly.entity_id
_entity_poly.type
_entity_poly.pdbx_seq_one_letter_code
_entity_poly.pdbx_strand_id
1 'polypeptide(L)'
;MTVTLRPATLHDVPLLQAWDLLPHVIACTTDDPTATTAFEGTDWAEEIAAASGVSYHLIAEVDGRPIGAMQIIDPQLEPTHYWGDVEPNLRALDIWIGETDALGHGYGTQMMTQVIDDAFADPSVTAIIIDPLNSNTDAHRFYQRLGFRVIGRRTFDDDDCLVHRLDRADWEASRR
;
A
#
# COMPACT_ATOMS: atom_id res chain seq x y z
N MET A 1 -12.98 17.49 -0.94
CA MET A 1 -11.54 17.67 -1.26
C MET A 1 -11.07 16.45 -2.03
N THR A 2 -10.21 16.65 -3.02
CA THR A 2 -9.74 15.60 -3.93
C THR A 2 -8.29 15.27 -3.59
N VAL A 3 -7.96 13.99 -3.56
CA VAL A 3 -6.59 13.51 -3.38
C VAL A 3 -5.85 13.60 -4.72
N THR A 4 -4.64 14.11 -4.69
CA THR A 4 -3.67 14.06 -5.78
C THR A 4 -2.53 13.13 -5.38
N LEU A 5 -2.13 12.22 -6.27
CA LEU A 5 -0.96 11.36 -6.09
C LEU A 5 0.20 11.90 -6.93
N ARG A 6 1.38 11.97 -6.33
CA ARG A 6 2.63 12.29 -7.02
C ARG A 6 3.74 11.33 -6.62
N PRO A 7 4.76 11.13 -7.46
CA PRO A 7 5.94 10.38 -7.06
C PRO A 7 6.59 10.98 -5.80
N ALA A 8 7.01 10.10 -4.89
CA ALA A 8 7.82 10.51 -3.75
C ALA A 8 9.22 10.91 -4.23
N THR A 9 9.81 11.87 -3.55
CA THR A 9 11.14 12.39 -3.83
C THR A 9 11.99 12.41 -2.56
N LEU A 10 13.29 12.63 -2.67
CA LEU A 10 14.17 12.75 -1.50
C LEU A 10 13.77 13.90 -0.56
N HIS A 11 13.01 14.87 -1.02
CA HIS A 11 12.44 15.93 -0.16
C HIS A 11 11.36 15.40 0.79
N ASP A 12 10.75 14.26 0.48
CA ASP A 12 9.70 13.66 1.29
C ASP A 12 10.26 12.74 2.39
N VAL A 13 11.55 12.42 2.36
CA VAL A 13 12.19 11.51 3.33
C VAL A 13 11.95 11.92 4.78
N PRO A 14 12.12 13.19 5.20
CA PRO A 14 11.84 13.59 6.59
C PRO A 14 10.38 13.36 6.99
N LEU A 15 9.45 13.49 6.05
CA LEU A 15 8.03 13.27 6.28
C LEU A 15 7.72 11.77 6.43
N LEU A 16 8.27 10.93 5.55
CA LEU A 16 8.12 9.48 5.63
C LEU A 16 8.68 8.93 6.93
N GLN A 17 9.86 9.42 7.36
CA GLN A 17 10.46 9.09 8.65
C GLN A 17 9.57 9.52 9.83
N ALA A 18 8.93 10.68 9.74
CA ALA A 18 8.03 11.15 10.80
C ALA A 18 6.77 10.28 10.89
N TRP A 19 6.18 9.89 9.76
CA TRP A 19 5.01 9.01 9.72
C TRP A 19 5.32 7.59 10.19
N ASP A 20 6.53 7.10 9.94
CA ASP A 20 7.03 5.79 10.37
C ASP A 20 7.00 5.60 11.90
N LEU A 21 7.08 6.68 12.66
CA LEU A 21 7.05 6.70 14.12
C LEU A 21 5.65 6.82 14.72
N LEU A 22 4.62 6.96 13.90
CA LEU A 22 3.27 7.24 14.40
C LEU A 22 2.56 5.95 14.83
N PRO A 23 1.98 5.90 16.05
CA PRO A 23 1.37 4.69 16.58
C PRO A 23 0.29 4.07 15.69
N HIS A 24 -0.51 4.89 14.99
CA HIS A 24 -1.56 4.38 14.11
C HIS A 24 -0.99 3.80 12.80
N VAL A 25 0.18 4.25 12.36
CA VAL A 25 0.89 3.67 11.20
C VAL A 25 1.54 2.36 11.62
N ILE A 26 2.26 2.33 12.75
CA ILE A 26 2.85 1.11 13.31
C ILE A 26 1.79 0.02 13.49
N ALA A 27 0.64 0.33 14.07
CA ALA A 27 -0.44 -0.62 14.30
C ALA A 27 -1.06 -1.21 13.02
N CYS A 28 -0.79 -0.62 11.85
CA CYS A 28 -1.23 -1.15 10.57
C CYS A 28 -0.21 -2.07 9.89
N THR A 29 1.05 -2.05 10.35
CA THR A 29 2.17 -2.74 9.69
C THR A 29 2.69 -3.94 10.45
N THR A 30 2.56 -3.98 11.79
CA THR A 30 3.01 -5.12 12.59
C THR A 30 2.16 -5.31 13.84
N ASP A 31 2.03 -6.56 14.29
CA ASP A 31 1.43 -6.94 15.57
C ASP A 31 2.47 -7.02 16.72
N ASP A 32 3.74 -6.73 16.46
CA ASP A 32 4.78 -6.70 17.51
C ASP A 32 4.52 -5.52 18.46
N PRO A 33 4.18 -5.79 19.74
CA PRO A 33 3.92 -4.74 20.72
C PRO A 33 5.17 -3.94 21.11
N THR A 34 6.36 -4.38 20.70
CA THR A 34 7.64 -3.71 20.97
C THR A 34 8.12 -2.86 19.80
N ALA A 35 7.43 -2.91 18.66
CA ALA A 35 7.78 -2.13 17.49
C ALA A 35 7.74 -0.62 17.79
N THR A 36 8.77 0.08 17.38
CA THR A 36 8.91 1.53 17.55
C THR A 36 8.82 2.30 16.22
N THR A 37 8.86 1.57 15.11
CA THR A 37 8.72 2.07 13.75
C THR A 37 7.77 1.18 12.96
N ALA A 38 7.10 1.73 11.97
CA ALA A 38 6.19 0.97 11.11
C ALA A 38 6.95 0.10 10.10
N PHE A 39 8.09 0.59 9.61
CA PHE A 39 8.90 -0.06 8.57
C PHE A 39 10.33 -0.25 9.10
N GLU A 40 10.48 -1.23 10.00
CA GLU A 40 11.74 -1.47 10.70
C GLU A 40 12.90 -1.73 9.73
N GLY A 41 14.01 -1.06 9.94
CA GLY A 41 15.23 -1.20 9.13
C GLY A 41 15.20 -0.47 7.79
N THR A 42 14.12 0.23 7.45
CA THR A 42 14.02 0.98 6.18
C THR A 42 14.86 2.24 6.22
N ASP A 43 15.83 2.36 5.31
CA ASP A 43 16.44 3.63 4.96
C ASP A 43 15.60 4.31 3.88
N TRP A 44 14.77 5.26 4.30
CA TRP A 44 13.86 5.96 3.38
C TRP A 44 14.58 6.70 2.25
N ALA A 45 15.81 7.18 2.48
CA ALA A 45 16.57 7.86 1.44
C ALA A 45 17.04 6.87 0.36
N GLU A 46 17.53 5.70 0.77
CA GLU A 46 17.89 4.63 -0.16
C GLU A 46 16.65 4.09 -0.89
N GLU A 47 15.56 3.85 -0.16
CA GLU A 47 14.31 3.34 -0.71
C GLU A 47 13.73 4.26 -1.80
N ILE A 48 13.66 5.57 -1.53
CA ILE A 48 13.16 6.54 -2.50
C ILE A 48 14.13 6.72 -3.67
N ALA A 49 15.44 6.69 -3.43
CA ALA A 49 16.45 6.78 -4.50
C ALA A 49 16.46 5.54 -5.42
N ALA A 50 16.07 4.37 -4.89
CA ALA A 50 15.98 3.12 -5.63
C ALA A 50 14.68 2.96 -6.44
N ALA A 51 13.80 3.95 -6.45
CA ALA A 51 12.53 3.92 -7.17
C ALA A 51 12.72 3.50 -8.64
N SER A 52 11.93 2.55 -9.09
CA SER A 52 12.04 1.91 -10.40
C SER A 52 10.66 1.50 -10.93
N GLY A 53 10.61 0.86 -12.10
CA GLY A 53 9.37 0.23 -12.58
C GLY A 53 8.96 -1.00 -11.77
N VAL A 54 9.81 -1.50 -10.88
CA VAL A 54 9.54 -2.66 -10.02
C VAL A 54 8.97 -2.25 -8.67
N SER A 55 9.51 -1.18 -8.07
CA SER A 55 9.01 -0.64 -6.79
C SER A 55 9.16 0.88 -6.77
N TYR A 56 8.12 1.57 -6.35
CA TYR A 56 8.13 3.02 -6.18
C TYR A 56 7.06 3.48 -5.18
N HIS A 57 7.27 4.68 -4.66
CA HIS A 57 6.36 5.30 -3.69
C HIS A 57 5.66 6.53 -4.29
N LEU A 58 4.42 6.73 -3.86
CA LEU A 58 3.62 7.92 -4.15
C LEU A 58 3.29 8.63 -2.84
N ILE A 59 3.30 9.96 -2.88
CA ILE A 59 2.76 10.82 -1.82
C ILE A 59 1.35 11.26 -2.21
N ALA A 60 0.42 11.08 -1.28
CA ALA A 60 -0.94 11.56 -1.41
C ALA A 60 -1.06 12.95 -0.79
N GLU A 61 -1.64 13.88 -1.54
CA GLU A 61 -1.84 15.27 -1.12
C GLU A 61 -3.30 15.68 -1.21
N VAL A 62 -3.73 16.52 -0.29
CA VAL A 62 -5.01 17.23 -0.32
C VAL A 62 -4.72 18.72 -0.22
N ASP A 63 -5.15 19.49 -1.22
CA ASP A 63 -4.89 20.94 -1.33
C ASP A 63 -3.39 21.28 -1.18
N GLY A 64 -2.51 20.42 -1.73
CA GLY A 64 -1.05 20.58 -1.69
C GLY A 64 -0.39 20.20 -0.36
N ARG A 65 -1.16 19.69 0.62
CA ARG A 65 -0.65 19.16 1.88
C ARG A 65 -0.52 17.64 1.79
N PRO A 66 0.68 17.07 2.00
CA PRO A 66 0.85 15.63 2.12
C PRO A 66 0.04 15.05 3.28
N ILE A 67 -0.64 13.93 3.05
CA ILE A 67 -1.49 13.27 4.05
C ILE A 67 -1.18 11.79 4.25
N GLY A 68 -0.49 11.15 3.32
CA GLY A 68 -0.18 9.73 3.37
C GLY A 68 0.65 9.29 2.17
N ALA A 69 0.92 8.02 2.10
CA ALA A 69 1.72 7.44 1.02
C ALA A 69 1.19 6.08 0.58
N MET A 70 1.68 5.65 -0.58
CA MET A 70 1.47 4.33 -1.14
C MET A 70 2.78 3.80 -1.69
N GLN A 71 2.95 2.48 -1.62
CA GLN A 71 3.99 1.77 -2.38
C GLN A 71 3.33 0.88 -3.41
N ILE A 72 3.90 0.84 -4.59
CA ILE A 72 3.49 -0.03 -5.70
C ILE A 72 4.67 -0.91 -6.05
N ILE A 73 4.44 -2.23 -6.08
CA ILE A 73 5.48 -3.24 -6.24
C ILE A 73 5.07 -4.22 -7.33
N ASP A 74 6.02 -4.64 -8.17
CA ASP A 74 5.90 -5.88 -8.93
C ASP A 74 6.41 -7.03 -8.06
N PRO A 75 5.54 -7.86 -7.49
CA PRO A 75 5.91 -8.83 -6.47
C PRO A 75 6.71 -10.02 -7.02
N GLN A 76 6.76 -10.21 -8.34
CA GLN A 76 7.58 -11.22 -8.97
C GLN A 76 9.03 -10.73 -9.19
N LEU A 77 9.19 -9.44 -9.46
CA LEU A 77 10.48 -8.86 -9.86
C LEU A 77 11.21 -8.17 -8.68
N GLU A 78 10.54 -7.92 -7.58
CA GLU A 78 11.19 -7.29 -6.43
C GLU A 78 12.26 -8.22 -5.82
N PRO A 79 13.44 -7.67 -5.47
CA PRO A 79 14.62 -8.47 -5.19
C PRO A 79 14.59 -9.22 -3.85
N THR A 80 13.72 -8.83 -2.90
CA THR A 80 13.64 -9.48 -1.59
C THR A 80 12.85 -10.78 -1.62
N HIS A 81 12.06 -11.02 -2.69
CA HIS A 81 11.15 -12.14 -2.79
C HIS A 81 10.18 -12.27 -1.60
N TYR A 82 9.77 -11.14 -1.05
CA TYR A 82 8.83 -11.07 0.06
C TYR A 82 7.57 -11.91 -0.18
N TRP A 83 7.01 -11.83 -1.38
CA TRP A 83 5.84 -12.58 -1.79
C TRP A 83 6.15 -14.06 -2.14
N GLY A 84 7.43 -14.46 -2.24
CA GLY A 84 7.85 -15.77 -2.72
C GLY A 84 7.44 -16.02 -4.17
N ASP A 85 7.14 -17.27 -4.50
CA ASP A 85 6.69 -17.62 -5.86
C ASP A 85 5.25 -17.15 -6.09
N VAL A 86 5.12 -16.15 -6.96
CA VAL A 86 3.83 -15.60 -7.40
C VAL A 86 3.72 -15.64 -8.92
N GLU A 87 2.50 -15.60 -9.43
CA GLU A 87 2.26 -15.49 -10.86
C GLU A 87 2.78 -14.14 -11.41
N PRO A 88 3.14 -14.05 -12.70
CA PRO A 88 3.57 -12.81 -13.31
C PRO A 88 2.42 -11.81 -13.45
N ASN A 89 2.79 -10.55 -13.68
CA ASN A 89 1.86 -9.47 -14.00
C ASN A 89 0.90 -9.10 -12.87
N LEU A 90 1.29 -9.33 -11.64
CA LEU A 90 0.61 -8.77 -10.47
C LEU A 90 1.17 -7.38 -10.12
N ARG A 91 0.41 -6.65 -9.30
CA ARG A 91 0.92 -5.55 -8.48
C ARG A 91 0.60 -5.83 -7.02
N ALA A 92 1.54 -5.56 -6.14
CA ALA A 92 1.31 -5.51 -4.70
C ALA A 92 1.26 -4.04 -4.28
N LEU A 93 0.42 -3.71 -3.31
CA LEU A 93 0.20 -2.34 -2.85
C LEU A 93 0.33 -2.25 -1.34
N ASP A 94 0.99 -1.19 -0.87
CA ASP A 94 0.88 -0.71 0.50
C ASP A 94 0.27 0.68 0.52
N ILE A 95 -0.49 0.97 1.57
CA ILE A 95 -1.15 2.27 1.76
C ILE A 95 -1.19 2.62 3.24
N TRP A 96 -0.82 3.86 3.56
CA TRP A 96 -1.03 4.43 4.88
C TRP A 96 -1.39 5.91 4.82
N ILE A 97 -2.23 6.35 5.75
CA ILE A 97 -2.48 7.76 6.02
C ILE A 97 -1.57 8.16 7.19
N GLY A 98 -0.62 9.04 6.93
CA GLY A 98 0.30 9.55 7.94
C GLY A 98 -0.35 10.58 8.85
N GLU A 99 -1.12 11.51 8.29
CA GLU A 99 -1.74 12.58 9.04
C GLU A 99 -3.01 12.12 9.77
N THR A 100 -3.01 12.19 11.11
CA THR A 100 -4.12 11.70 11.94
C THR A 100 -5.44 12.42 11.64
N ASP A 101 -5.39 13.71 11.34
CA ASP A 101 -6.57 14.52 11.01
C ASP A 101 -7.13 14.24 9.60
N ALA A 102 -6.41 13.46 8.79
CA ALA A 102 -6.86 13.00 7.48
C ALA A 102 -7.57 11.63 7.52
N LEU A 103 -7.55 10.95 8.67
CA LEU A 103 -8.24 9.67 8.84
C LEU A 103 -9.77 9.84 8.78
N GLY A 104 -10.46 8.84 8.21
CA GLY A 104 -11.93 8.81 8.19
C GLY A 104 -12.59 9.74 7.16
N HIS A 105 -11.84 10.45 6.33
CA HIS A 105 -12.36 11.37 5.31
C HIS A 105 -12.55 10.75 3.92
N GLY A 106 -12.36 9.43 3.78
CA GLY A 106 -12.47 8.73 2.51
C GLY A 106 -11.27 8.92 1.57
N TYR A 107 -10.19 9.53 2.03
CA TYR A 107 -8.98 9.75 1.22
C TYR A 107 -8.32 8.44 0.81
N GLY A 108 -8.25 7.45 1.71
CA GLY A 108 -7.73 6.13 1.37
C GLY A 108 -8.47 5.48 0.19
N THR A 109 -9.80 5.65 0.12
CA THR A 109 -10.59 5.16 -1.03
C THR A 109 -10.19 5.88 -2.32
N GLN A 110 -9.99 7.20 -2.28
CA GLN A 110 -9.55 7.96 -3.45
C GLN A 110 -8.14 7.53 -3.89
N MET A 111 -7.21 7.35 -2.95
CA MET A 111 -5.84 6.88 -3.21
C MET A 111 -5.87 5.52 -3.91
N MET A 112 -6.53 4.53 -3.30
CA MET A 112 -6.64 3.18 -3.86
C MET A 112 -7.30 3.16 -5.24
N THR A 113 -8.41 3.89 -5.42
CA THR A 113 -9.11 3.95 -6.70
C THR A 113 -8.19 4.44 -7.83
N GLN A 114 -7.43 5.51 -7.59
CA GLN A 114 -6.50 6.05 -8.58
C GLN A 114 -5.40 5.04 -8.92
N VAL A 115 -4.76 4.44 -7.93
CA VAL A 115 -3.67 3.47 -8.16
C VAL A 115 -4.18 2.19 -8.82
N ILE A 116 -5.38 1.72 -8.47
CA ILE A 116 -5.99 0.56 -9.14
C ILE A 116 -6.28 0.87 -10.60
N ASP A 117 -6.86 2.05 -10.90
CA ASP A 117 -7.12 2.49 -12.28
C ASP A 117 -5.80 2.60 -13.07
N ASP A 118 -4.75 3.18 -12.48
CA ASP A 118 -3.43 3.33 -13.11
C ASP A 118 -2.76 1.96 -13.32
N ALA A 119 -2.82 1.06 -12.36
CA ALA A 119 -2.25 -0.28 -12.49
C ALA A 119 -2.95 -1.06 -13.63
N PHE A 120 -4.27 -1.00 -13.69
CA PHE A 120 -5.02 -1.67 -14.75
C PHE A 120 -5.05 -0.91 -16.08
N ALA A 121 -4.49 0.29 -16.18
CA ALA A 121 -4.21 0.92 -17.46
C ALA A 121 -3.14 0.17 -18.27
N ASP A 122 -2.21 -0.54 -17.59
CA ASP A 122 -1.33 -1.52 -18.21
C ASP A 122 -2.12 -2.81 -18.49
N PRO A 123 -2.37 -3.17 -19.78
CA PRO A 123 -3.17 -4.35 -20.11
C PRO A 123 -2.54 -5.68 -19.68
N SER A 124 -1.26 -5.71 -19.36
CA SER A 124 -0.58 -6.91 -18.88
C SER A 124 -0.88 -7.22 -17.41
N VAL A 125 -1.21 -6.22 -16.59
CA VAL A 125 -1.52 -6.42 -15.17
C VAL A 125 -2.84 -7.16 -15.01
N THR A 126 -2.80 -8.33 -14.39
CA THR A 126 -3.94 -9.24 -14.26
C THR A 126 -4.70 -9.09 -12.97
N ALA A 127 -3.99 -8.80 -11.88
CA ALA A 127 -4.58 -8.61 -10.56
C ALA A 127 -3.69 -7.75 -9.64
N ILE A 128 -4.31 -7.32 -8.55
CA ILE A 128 -3.64 -6.60 -7.46
C ILE A 128 -3.79 -7.42 -6.19
N ILE A 129 -2.72 -7.52 -5.42
CA ILE A 129 -2.68 -8.22 -4.13
C ILE A 129 -2.26 -7.27 -3.01
N ILE A 130 -2.71 -7.57 -1.79
CA ILE A 130 -2.37 -6.81 -0.58
C ILE A 130 -2.52 -7.72 0.64
N ASP A 131 -1.71 -7.52 1.65
CA ASP A 131 -1.53 -8.41 2.79
C ASP A 131 -1.70 -7.73 4.16
N PRO A 132 -2.83 -7.06 4.41
CA PRO A 132 -3.05 -6.47 5.73
C PRO A 132 -2.93 -7.51 6.83
N LEU A 133 -2.47 -7.07 8.02
CA LEU A 133 -2.45 -7.90 9.22
C LEU A 133 -3.81 -8.55 9.46
N ASN A 134 -3.82 -9.81 9.84
CA ASN A 134 -5.05 -10.55 10.15
C ASN A 134 -5.84 -9.89 11.30
N SER A 135 -5.18 -9.21 12.22
CA SER A 135 -5.76 -8.41 13.29
C SER A 135 -6.45 -7.13 12.81
N ASN A 136 -6.05 -6.58 11.65
CA ASN A 136 -6.55 -5.28 11.13
C ASN A 136 -7.89 -5.43 10.42
N THR A 137 -8.96 -5.64 11.20
CA THR A 137 -10.32 -5.87 10.67
C THR A 137 -10.90 -4.66 9.92
N ASP A 138 -10.42 -3.45 10.19
CA ASP A 138 -10.82 -2.24 9.48
C ASP A 138 -10.26 -2.23 8.06
N ALA A 139 -9.00 -2.64 7.88
CA ALA A 139 -8.38 -2.81 6.58
C ALA A 139 -9.12 -3.88 5.76
N HIS A 140 -9.50 -5.01 6.36
CA HIS A 140 -10.26 -6.05 5.65
C HIS A 140 -11.58 -5.49 5.10
N ARG A 141 -12.35 -4.77 5.92
CA ARG A 141 -13.59 -4.12 5.49
C ARG A 141 -13.35 -3.06 4.41
N PHE A 142 -12.25 -2.33 4.53
CA PHE A 142 -11.85 -1.31 3.56
C PHE A 142 -11.57 -1.93 2.18
N TYR A 143 -10.73 -2.97 2.11
CA TYR A 143 -10.40 -3.62 0.84
C TYR A 143 -11.60 -4.37 0.24
N GLN A 144 -12.42 -5.02 1.05
CA GLN A 144 -13.64 -5.67 0.56
C GLN A 144 -14.62 -4.67 -0.09
N ARG A 145 -14.76 -3.45 0.44
CA ARG A 145 -15.58 -2.39 -0.21
C ARG A 145 -15.03 -1.96 -1.56
N LEU A 146 -13.74 -2.10 -1.80
CA LEU A 146 -13.09 -1.84 -3.08
C LEU A 146 -13.15 -3.04 -4.05
N GLY A 147 -13.75 -4.15 -3.63
CA GLY A 147 -13.93 -5.34 -4.45
C GLY A 147 -12.84 -6.40 -4.26
N PHE A 148 -11.87 -6.19 -3.38
CA PHE A 148 -10.92 -7.23 -3.04
C PHE A 148 -11.59 -8.39 -2.32
N ARG A 149 -11.13 -9.60 -2.60
CA ARG A 149 -11.56 -10.83 -1.91
C ARG A 149 -10.38 -11.44 -1.17
N VAL A 150 -10.66 -12.06 -0.03
CA VAL A 150 -9.69 -12.85 0.71
C VAL A 150 -9.33 -14.10 -0.10
N ILE A 151 -8.04 -14.37 -0.27
CA ILE A 151 -7.53 -15.56 -0.95
C ILE A 151 -6.77 -16.51 -0.03
N GLY A 152 -6.40 -16.09 1.17
CA GLY A 152 -5.75 -16.94 2.15
C GLY A 152 -5.11 -16.17 3.28
N ARG A 153 -4.69 -16.93 4.29
CA ARG A 153 -3.89 -16.45 5.42
C ARG A 153 -2.45 -16.86 5.20
N ARG A 154 -1.52 -15.96 5.47
CA ARG A 154 -0.10 -16.21 5.28
C ARG A 154 0.71 -15.45 6.32
N THR A 155 1.81 -16.04 6.77
CA THR A 155 2.80 -15.34 7.61
C THR A 155 3.87 -14.75 6.71
N PHE A 156 4.14 -13.46 6.87
CA PHE A 156 5.25 -12.75 6.26
C PHE A 156 6.18 -12.33 7.39
N ASP A 157 7.43 -12.78 7.35
CA ASP A 157 8.34 -12.69 8.50
C ASP A 157 7.65 -13.20 9.76
N ASP A 158 7.38 -12.33 10.73
CA ASP A 158 6.68 -12.68 11.98
C ASP A 158 5.21 -12.20 11.99
N ASP A 159 4.75 -11.50 10.97
CA ASP A 159 3.41 -10.95 10.90
C ASP A 159 2.41 -11.92 10.24
N ASP A 160 1.30 -12.09 10.92
CA ASP A 160 0.17 -12.90 10.46
C ASP A 160 -0.77 -12.06 9.59
N CYS A 161 -0.82 -12.33 8.30
CA CYS A 161 -1.54 -11.53 7.32
C CYS A 161 -2.69 -12.29 6.67
N LEU A 162 -3.71 -11.54 6.26
CA LEU A 162 -4.82 -12.03 5.47
C LEU A 162 -4.73 -11.46 4.06
N VAL A 163 -4.27 -12.28 3.12
CA VAL A 163 -4.03 -11.84 1.75
C VAL A 163 -5.34 -11.61 1.01
N HIS A 164 -5.44 -10.44 0.39
CA HIS A 164 -6.57 -10.05 -0.46
C HIS A 164 -6.11 -9.91 -1.90
N ARG A 165 -7.03 -10.15 -2.84
CA ARG A 165 -6.80 -10.04 -4.27
C ARG A 165 -7.97 -9.34 -4.96
N LEU A 166 -7.65 -8.48 -5.91
CA LEU A 166 -8.59 -7.85 -6.84
C LEU A 166 -8.19 -8.24 -8.27
N ASP A 167 -9.01 -9.00 -8.95
CA ASP A 167 -8.78 -9.31 -10.36
C ASP A 167 -9.24 -8.15 -11.25
N ARG A 168 -8.53 -7.94 -12.37
CA ARG A 168 -8.91 -6.94 -13.38
C ARG A 168 -10.36 -7.04 -13.79
N ALA A 169 -10.83 -8.24 -14.11
CA ALA A 169 -12.19 -8.47 -14.59
C ALA A 169 -13.26 -8.02 -13.58
N ASP A 170 -13.01 -8.24 -12.28
CA ASP A 170 -13.92 -7.82 -11.21
C ASP A 170 -13.94 -6.30 -11.07
N TRP A 171 -12.77 -5.64 -11.18
CA TRP A 171 -12.68 -4.18 -11.16
C TRP A 171 -13.40 -3.54 -12.34
N GLU A 172 -13.14 -4.01 -13.56
CA GLU A 172 -13.78 -3.52 -14.77
C GLU A 172 -15.32 -3.71 -14.76
N ALA A 173 -15.78 -4.84 -14.18
CA ALA A 173 -17.21 -5.09 -14.03
C ALA A 173 -17.88 -4.14 -13.03
N SER A 174 -17.19 -3.76 -11.96
CA SER A 174 -17.71 -2.82 -10.94
C SER A 174 -17.83 -1.37 -11.42
N ARG A 175 -17.17 -1.03 -12.54
CA ARG A 175 -17.12 0.33 -13.11
C ARG A 175 -18.15 0.55 -14.24
N ARG A 176 -18.93 -0.48 -14.59
CA ARG A 176 -20.00 -0.42 -15.59
C ARG A 176 -21.34 -0.01 -14.97
#